data_9348fa591e077c7fbea9fe0ba5e3dfef
#
_entry.id   9348fa591e077c7fbea9fe0ba5e3dfef
#
_cell.length_a   1.000
_cell.length_b   1.000
_cell.length_c   1.000
_cell.angle_alpha   90.00
_cell.angle_beta   90.00
_cell.angle_gamma   90.00
#
_symmetry.space_group_name_H-M   'P 1'
#
loop_
_entity.id
_entity.type
_entity.pdbx_description
1 polymer ?
#
loop_
_entity_poly.entity_id
_entity_poly.type
_entity_poly.pdbx_seq_one_letter_code
_entity_poly.pdbx_strand_id
1 'polypeptide(L)'
;NGITDGQNVVAVELHQVSGSSSDISFDLELTGTGYSNTELVDSITFGSQITDVSRGRSMEDNAWYYFGEPTPGSPNNTAPTNSTEPSGFVESSLESGFYSGPLTVELSAGLGTEQIYYTIDGSRPGTGTNIYTGPITIESTTVLKARAIDTNKLPGEIMTTTYFIDEQNFVPTISFVAEPETLWDEDLGIYENEYKQREIPVSIEY
;
A
#
# COMPACT_ATOMS: atom_id res chain seq x y z
N ASN A 1 1.93 18.97 -25.03
CA ASN A 1 3.18 19.14 -24.30
C ASN A 1 4.17 18.16 -24.92
N GLY A 2 5.26 18.67 -25.48
CA GLY A 2 6.25 17.83 -26.16
C GLY A 2 7.38 17.44 -25.20
N ILE A 3 8.10 16.40 -25.60
CA ILE A 3 9.36 15.99 -24.99
C ILE A 3 10.38 17.12 -25.20
N THR A 4 11.11 17.50 -24.15
CA THR A 4 12.12 18.54 -24.19
C THR A 4 13.52 17.94 -24.10
N ASP A 5 14.55 18.71 -24.45
CA ASP A 5 15.93 18.29 -24.24
C ASP A 5 16.16 18.06 -22.72
N GLY A 6 16.75 16.90 -22.39
CA GLY A 6 17.03 16.48 -21.02
C GLY A 6 16.22 15.25 -20.60
N GLN A 7 16.14 15.02 -19.30
CA GLN A 7 15.41 13.89 -18.74
C GLN A 7 13.90 14.13 -18.81
N ASN A 8 13.17 13.23 -19.44
CA ASN A 8 11.72 13.23 -19.50
C ASN A 8 11.18 12.01 -18.77
N VAL A 9 10.09 12.18 -18.03
CA VAL A 9 9.41 11.10 -17.30
C VAL A 9 8.04 10.89 -17.92
N VAL A 10 7.73 9.65 -18.30
CA VAL A 10 6.40 9.22 -18.67
C VAL A 10 5.88 8.34 -17.54
N ALA A 11 4.83 8.75 -16.87
CA ALA A 11 4.13 7.97 -15.86
C ALA A 11 2.79 7.51 -16.43
N VAL A 12 2.46 6.24 -16.22
CA VAL A 12 1.18 5.66 -16.62
C VAL A 12 0.60 4.93 -15.44
N GLU A 13 -0.61 5.28 -15.06
CA GLU A 13 -1.38 4.63 -14.02
C GLU A 13 -2.47 3.76 -14.66
N LEU A 14 -2.55 2.51 -14.24
CA LEU A 14 -3.57 1.56 -14.70
C LEU A 14 -4.52 1.26 -13.55
N HIS A 15 -5.79 1.62 -13.75
CA HIS A 15 -6.85 1.29 -12.81
C HIS A 15 -7.62 0.06 -13.29
N GLN A 16 -7.77 -0.91 -12.39
CA GLN A 16 -8.59 -2.09 -12.62
C GLN A 16 -9.99 -1.88 -12.04
N VAL A 17 -11.01 -2.01 -12.88
CA VAL A 17 -12.43 -1.80 -12.50
C VAL A 17 -12.96 -2.91 -11.59
N SER A 18 -12.28 -4.03 -11.49
CA SER A 18 -12.68 -5.17 -10.64
C SER A 18 -11.44 -5.91 -10.14
N GLY A 19 -11.32 -6.08 -8.83
CA GLY A 19 -10.23 -6.81 -8.18
C GLY A 19 -10.13 -8.32 -8.54
N SER A 20 -11.08 -8.84 -9.30
CA SER A 20 -11.08 -10.22 -9.81
C SER A 20 -10.70 -10.34 -11.28
N SER A 21 -10.42 -9.24 -11.98
CA SER A 21 -9.94 -9.30 -13.36
C SER A 21 -8.44 -9.58 -13.40
N SER A 22 -8.05 -10.72 -13.96
CA SER A 22 -6.65 -11.15 -14.09
C SER A 22 -5.95 -10.59 -15.33
N ASP A 23 -6.61 -9.76 -16.15
CA ASP A 23 -6.24 -9.54 -17.54
C ASP A 23 -5.88 -8.08 -17.86
N ILE A 24 -5.04 -7.44 -17.03
CA ILE A 24 -4.38 -6.21 -17.45
C ILE A 24 -3.05 -6.58 -18.11
N SER A 25 -3.01 -6.43 -19.44
CA SER A 25 -1.76 -6.32 -20.17
C SER A 25 -1.60 -4.87 -20.65
N PHE A 26 -0.43 -4.32 -20.48
CA PHE A 26 -0.12 -2.97 -20.93
C PHE A 26 1.22 -2.97 -21.66
N ASP A 27 1.19 -2.44 -22.88
CA ASP A 27 2.39 -2.21 -23.66
C ASP A 27 2.56 -0.70 -23.85
N LEU A 28 3.74 -0.19 -23.52
CA LEU A 28 4.12 1.18 -23.79
C LEU A 28 5.30 1.20 -24.76
N GLU A 29 5.10 1.86 -25.88
CA GLU A 29 6.14 2.18 -26.85
C GLU A 29 6.32 3.69 -26.92
N LEU A 30 7.54 4.16 -26.73
CA LEU A 30 7.92 5.55 -26.91
C LEU A 30 8.80 5.68 -28.14
N THR A 31 8.28 6.31 -29.18
CA THR A 31 9.03 6.59 -30.40
C THR A 31 9.38 8.07 -30.50
N GLY A 32 10.65 8.36 -30.75
CA GLY A 32 11.12 9.70 -31.07
C GLY A 32 11.35 9.85 -32.57
N THR A 33 10.88 10.95 -33.16
CA THR A 33 11.20 11.30 -34.54
C THR A 33 12.27 12.37 -34.58
N GLY A 34 13.45 12.00 -35.04
CA GLY A 34 14.50 12.93 -35.42
C GLY A 34 14.37 13.34 -36.90
N TYR A 35 15.21 14.26 -37.35
CA TYR A 35 15.16 14.81 -38.72
C TYR A 35 15.34 13.81 -39.88
N SER A 36 15.65 12.54 -39.61
CA SER A 36 15.86 11.55 -40.67
C SER A 36 15.33 10.14 -40.41
N ASN A 37 15.02 9.72 -39.19
CA ASN A 37 14.55 8.39 -38.85
C ASN A 37 13.65 8.38 -37.63
N THR A 38 12.68 7.46 -37.59
CA THR A 38 11.96 7.08 -36.37
C THR A 38 12.83 6.05 -35.65
N GLU A 39 13.25 6.35 -34.45
CA GLU A 39 14.04 5.43 -33.60
C GLU A 39 13.25 5.09 -32.36
N LEU A 40 13.18 3.80 -32.03
CA LEU A 40 12.61 3.34 -30.78
C LEU A 40 13.53 3.78 -29.63
N VAL A 41 13.05 4.66 -28.77
CA VAL A 41 13.81 5.21 -27.65
C VAL A 41 13.79 4.26 -26.45
N ASP A 42 12.60 3.71 -26.13
CA ASP A 42 12.41 2.75 -25.06
C ASP A 42 11.12 1.97 -25.30
N SER A 43 11.06 0.74 -24.82
CA SER A 43 9.87 -0.09 -24.83
C SER A 43 9.83 -1.03 -23.63
N ILE A 44 8.64 -1.35 -23.17
CA ILE A 44 8.44 -2.35 -22.14
C ILE A 44 7.13 -3.09 -22.38
N THR A 45 7.20 -4.41 -22.24
CA THR A 45 6.03 -5.30 -22.21
C THR A 45 5.81 -5.76 -20.77
N PHE A 46 4.60 -5.57 -20.28
CA PHE A 46 4.21 -6.03 -18.94
C PHE A 46 3.41 -7.34 -19.04
N GLY A 47 3.72 -8.29 -18.18
CA GLY A 47 2.87 -9.45 -17.90
C GLY A 47 1.77 -9.11 -16.88
N SER A 48 1.23 -10.15 -16.25
CA SER A 48 0.27 -9.98 -15.14
C SER A 48 0.89 -9.14 -14.03
N GLN A 49 0.09 -8.21 -13.50
CA GLN A 49 0.50 -7.32 -12.43
C GLN A 49 0.07 -7.87 -11.06
N ILE A 50 0.82 -7.52 -10.03
CA ILE A 50 0.49 -7.84 -8.63
C ILE A 50 -0.23 -6.64 -8.05
N THR A 51 -1.33 -6.87 -7.34
CA THR A 51 -2.10 -5.80 -6.68
C THR A 51 -1.20 -4.98 -5.75
N ASP A 52 -1.34 -3.66 -5.79
CA ASP A 52 -0.59 -2.69 -4.99
C ASP A 52 0.95 -2.76 -5.13
N VAL A 53 1.44 -3.36 -6.21
CA VAL A 53 2.87 -3.45 -6.53
C VAL A 53 3.14 -2.79 -7.86
N SER A 54 4.07 -1.85 -7.89
CA SER A 54 4.56 -1.29 -9.15
C SER A 54 5.79 -2.03 -9.65
N ARG A 55 5.99 -2.02 -10.97
CA ARG A 55 7.20 -2.47 -11.61
C ARG A 55 7.86 -1.32 -12.34
N GLY A 56 9.09 -1.02 -11.99
CA GLY A 56 9.78 0.15 -12.52
C GLY A 56 11.30 -0.04 -12.54
N ARG A 57 11.98 0.96 -13.10
CA ARG A 57 13.43 1.03 -13.05
C ARG A 57 13.88 1.69 -11.75
N SER A 58 14.89 1.10 -11.11
CA SER A 58 15.57 1.71 -9.98
C SER A 58 16.35 2.94 -10.43
N MET A 59 16.39 3.97 -9.58
CA MET A 59 17.19 5.16 -9.81
C MET A 59 18.71 4.91 -9.64
N GLU A 60 19.09 3.82 -8.98
CA GLU A 60 20.48 3.53 -8.65
C GLU A 60 21.22 2.85 -9.81
N ASP A 61 20.62 1.82 -10.42
CA ASP A 61 21.25 0.95 -11.41
C ASP A 61 20.49 0.85 -12.74
N ASN A 62 19.34 1.53 -12.83
CA ASN A 62 18.44 1.49 -13.98
C ASN A 62 17.91 0.08 -14.33
N ALA A 63 18.01 -0.88 -13.41
CA ALA A 63 17.46 -2.21 -13.58
C ALA A 63 15.98 -2.26 -13.18
N TRP A 64 15.27 -3.28 -13.67
CA TRP A 64 13.84 -3.46 -13.41
C TRP A 64 13.60 -4.21 -12.10
N TYR A 65 12.78 -3.61 -11.23
CA TYR A 65 12.41 -4.15 -9.92
C TYR A 65 10.91 -4.05 -9.68
N TYR A 66 10.43 -4.78 -8.69
CA TYR A 66 9.14 -4.58 -8.08
C TYR A 66 9.28 -3.63 -6.88
N PHE A 67 8.28 -2.77 -6.72
CA PHE A 67 8.18 -1.82 -5.61
C PHE A 67 6.85 -2.05 -4.90
N GLY A 68 6.90 -2.51 -3.66
CA GLY A 68 5.72 -2.80 -2.86
C GLY A 68 5.00 -1.57 -2.31
N GLU A 69 5.61 -0.39 -2.49
CA GLU A 69 5.02 0.91 -2.17
C GLU A 69 5.10 1.78 -3.44
N PRO A 70 4.06 1.78 -4.28
CA PRO A 70 4.02 2.59 -5.48
C PRO A 70 4.12 4.09 -5.19
N THR A 71 4.86 4.81 -6.02
CA THR A 71 5.08 6.26 -5.91
C THR A 71 4.65 6.98 -7.18
N PRO A 72 3.34 7.01 -7.52
CA PRO A 72 2.86 7.63 -8.75
C PRO A 72 3.23 9.11 -8.81
N GLY A 73 3.77 9.54 -9.97
CA GLY A 73 4.21 10.92 -10.17
C GLY A 73 5.51 11.32 -9.45
N SER A 74 6.15 10.39 -8.73
CA SER A 74 7.38 10.60 -7.98
C SER A 74 8.43 9.54 -8.35
N PRO A 75 9.73 9.80 -8.07
CA PRO A 75 10.77 8.79 -8.28
C PRO A 75 10.52 7.50 -7.49
N ASN A 76 10.94 6.35 -8.04
CA ASN A 76 10.94 5.07 -7.34
C ASN A 76 12.01 5.07 -6.25
N ASN A 77 11.65 5.53 -5.07
CA ASN A 77 12.55 5.69 -3.91
C ASN A 77 12.25 4.71 -2.76
N THR A 78 11.30 3.80 -2.95
CA THR A 78 11.02 2.71 -2.00
C THR A 78 11.94 1.53 -2.28
N ALA A 79 12.08 0.62 -1.31
CA ALA A 79 12.99 -0.52 -1.41
C ALA A 79 12.63 -1.42 -2.61
N PRO A 80 13.55 -1.58 -3.59
CA PRO A 80 13.32 -2.44 -4.74
C PRO A 80 13.54 -3.91 -4.39
N THR A 81 12.75 -4.82 -4.99
CA THR A 81 12.97 -6.26 -4.89
C THR A 81 12.79 -6.96 -6.23
N ASN A 82 13.51 -8.05 -6.44
CA ASN A 82 13.31 -8.96 -7.56
C ASN A 82 12.33 -10.11 -7.23
N SER A 83 11.94 -10.19 -5.96
CA SER A 83 10.99 -11.21 -5.50
C SER A 83 9.55 -10.80 -5.80
N THR A 84 8.75 -11.78 -6.19
CA THR A 84 7.28 -11.68 -6.24
C THR A 84 6.62 -12.29 -4.99
N GLU A 85 7.44 -12.85 -4.08
CA GLU A 85 6.96 -13.45 -2.84
C GLU A 85 6.70 -12.35 -1.80
N PRO A 86 5.52 -12.31 -1.17
CA PRO A 86 5.25 -11.40 -0.07
C PRO A 86 5.99 -11.80 1.22
N SER A 87 6.21 -10.85 2.08
CA SER A 87 6.55 -11.08 3.48
C SER A 87 5.39 -11.79 4.20
N GLY A 88 5.66 -12.35 5.37
CA GLY A 88 4.66 -13.07 6.15
C GLY A 88 3.48 -12.20 6.58
N PHE A 89 2.38 -12.83 6.91
CA PHE A 89 1.22 -12.18 7.51
C PHE A 89 1.50 -11.87 8.99
N VAL A 90 0.98 -10.73 9.47
CA VAL A 90 1.06 -10.36 10.88
C VAL A 90 -0.21 -10.80 11.60
N GLU A 91 -0.04 -11.47 12.72
CA GLU A 91 -1.13 -11.87 13.62
C GLU A 91 -1.07 -11.04 14.91
N SER A 92 -2.25 -10.65 15.40
CA SER A 92 -2.42 -10.05 16.71
C SER A 92 -2.80 -11.08 17.76
N SER A 93 -2.30 -10.92 19.00
CA SER A 93 -2.67 -11.77 20.14
C SER A 93 -4.13 -11.61 20.57
N LEU A 94 -4.79 -10.53 20.16
CA LEU A 94 -6.19 -10.24 20.47
C LEU A 94 -6.95 -9.93 19.17
N GLU A 95 -8.16 -10.43 19.07
CA GLU A 95 -9.07 -10.14 17.95
C GLU A 95 -9.70 -8.73 18.08
N SER A 96 -10.27 -8.22 16.99
CA SER A 96 -11.10 -7.01 17.05
C SER A 96 -12.27 -7.19 18.02
N GLY A 97 -12.66 -6.13 18.74
CA GLY A 97 -13.79 -6.22 19.64
C GLY A 97 -13.84 -5.15 20.71
N PHE A 98 -14.78 -5.36 21.64
CA PHE A 98 -15.03 -4.45 22.76
C PHE A 98 -14.31 -4.95 24.02
N TYR A 99 -13.55 -4.08 24.65
CA TYR A 99 -12.73 -4.38 25.81
C TYR A 99 -12.99 -3.38 26.93
N SER A 100 -12.89 -3.85 28.17
CA SER A 100 -12.99 -2.99 29.35
C SER A 100 -11.58 -2.62 29.84
N GLY A 101 -11.28 -1.32 29.84
CA GLY A 101 -10.00 -0.77 30.27
C GLY A 101 -8.84 -1.06 29.31
N PRO A 102 -7.63 -0.58 29.64
CA PRO A 102 -6.44 -0.77 28.84
C PRO A 102 -6.09 -2.23 28.60
N LEU A 103 -5.62 -2.55 27.39
CA LEU A 103 -5.17 -3.88 27.02
C LEU A 103 -3.76 -3.86 26.45
N THR A 104 -3.14 -5.03 26.40
CA THR A 104 -1.81 -5.20 25.82
C THR A 104 -1.89 -6.17 24.67
N VAL A 105 -1.38 -5.75 23.51
CA VAL A 105 -1.40 -6.50 22.26
C VAL A 105 0.02 -6.92 21.90
N GLU A 106 0.19 -8.19 21.57
CA GLU A 106 1.42 -8.72 20.98
C GLU A 106 1.20 -8.99 19.49
N LEU A 107 2.23 -8.70 18.70
CA LEU A 107 2.24 -8.97 17.26
C LEU A 107 3.27 -10.06 16.95
N SER A 108 2.93 -10.95 16.02
CA SER A 108 3.83 -11.96 15.50
C SER A 108 3.76 -12.05 13.98
N ALA A 109 4.90 -12.38 13.33
CA ALA A 109 4.97 -12.65 11.90
C ALA A 109 5.64 -14.03 11.66
N GLY A 110 5.22 -14.71 10.58
CA GLY A 110 5.41 -16.15 10.44
C GLY A 110 6.82 -16.67 10.20
N LEU A 111 7.81 -15.88 9.80
CA LEU A 111 9.13 -16.38 9.35
C LEU A 111 10.35 -15.88 10.16
N GLY A 112 10.18 -14.94 11.06
CA GLY A 112 11.22 -14.55 12.04
C GLY A 112 12.38 -13.68 11.50
N THR A 113 12.43 -13.39 10.22
CA THR A 113 13.42 -12.49 9.59
C THR A 113 12.82 -11.13 9.21
N GLU A 114 11.51 -11.03 9.31
CA GLU A 114 10.75 -9.86 8.92
C GLU A 114 10.68 -8.85 10.07
N GLN A 115 10.70 -7.57 9.71
CA GLN A 115 10.42 -6.50 10.64
C GLN A 115 8.94 -6.16 10.57
N ILE A 116 8.28 -6.06 11.71
CA ILE A 116 6.87 -5.63 11.78
C ILE A 116 6.83 -4.13 11.97
N TYR A 117 6.12 -3.45 11.08
CA TYR A 117 5.78 -2.03 11.17
C TYR A 117 4.32 -1.88 11.53
N TYR A 118 3.98 -0.88 12.35
CA TYR A 118 2.61 -0.68 12.78
C TYR A 118 2.24 0.79 12.94
N THR A 119 0.92 1.04 12.92
CA THR A 119 0.27 2.32 13.22
C THR A 119 -0.91 2.10 14.16
N ILE A 120 -1.29 3.13 14.90
CA ILE A 120 -2.42 3.11 15.85
C ILE A 120 -3.46 4.18 15.54
N ASP A 121 -3.36 4.82 14.39
CA ASP A 121 -4.22 5.90 13.92
C ASP A 121 -4.99 5.55 12.64
N GLY A 122 -4.91 4.28 12.19
CA GLY A 122 -5.54 3.82 10.98
C GLY A 122 -4.77 4.14 9.69
N SER A 123 -3.64 4.84 9.77
CA SER A 123 -2.77 5.08 8.61
C SER A 123 -2.08 3.80 8.13
N ARG A 124 -1.55 3.83 6.90
CA ARG A 124 -0.88 2.68 6.28
C ARG A 124 0.47 2.42 6.96
N PRO A 125 0.75 1.21 7.49
CA PRO A 125 2.06 0.86 8.03
C PRO A 125 3.09 0.64 6.92
N GLY A 126 4.30 1.18 7.12
CA GLY A 126 5.44 1.06 6.21
C GLY A 126 6.75 1.38 6.91
N THR A 127 7.85 1.42 6.17
CA THR A 127 9.21 1.60 6.74
C THR A 127 9.43 2.93 7.47
N GLY A 128 8.52 3.91 7.27
CA GLY A 128 8.52 5.20 7.96
C GLY A 128 7.69 5.25 9.25
N THR A 129 7.00 4.15 9.61
CA THR A 129 6.11 4.10 10.79
C THR A 129 6.78 3.41 11.99
N ASN A 130 6.02 3.14 13.05
CA ASN A 130 6.60 2.51 14.25
C ASN A 130 7.08 1.08 13.96
N ILE A 131 8.22 0.74 14.51
CA ILE A 131 8.77 -0.62 14.48
C ILE A 131 8.28 -1.37 15.73
N TYR A 132 7.74 -2.57 15.54
CA TYR A 132 7.35 -3.41 16.65
C TYR A 132 8.58 -4.02 17.34
N THR A 133 8.75 -3.70 18.61
CA THR A 133 9.85 -4.20 19.45
C THR A 133 9.37 -4.92 20.71
N GLY A 134 8.07 -4.97 20.93
CA GLY A 134 7.45 -5.59 22.11
C GLY A 134 5.99 -5.16 22.27
N PRO A 135 5.31 -5.66 23.31
CA PRO A 135 3.88 -5.48 23.49
C PRO A 135 3.42 -4.02 23.42
N ILE A 136 2.29 -3.77 22.73
CA ILE A 136 1.68 -2.46 22.54
C ILE A 136 0.56 -2.29 23.56
N THR A 137 0.57 -1.20 24.33
CA THR A 137 -0.53 -0.85 25.23
C THR A 137 -1.56 0.00 24.50
N ILE A 138 -2.82 -0.41 24.54
CA ILE A 138 -3.97 0.27 23.95
C ILE A 138 -4.84 0.80 25.11
N GLU A 139 -4.95 2.12 25.26
CA GLU A 139 -5.64 2.79 26.38
C GLU A 139 -6.99 3.39 25.98
N SER A 140 -7.25 3.55 24.71
CA SER A 140 -8.49 4.12 24.14
C SER A 140 -8.87 3.41 22.86
N THR A 141 -10.08 3.62 22.37
CA THR A 141 -10.54 3.07 21.07
C THR A 141 -9.52 3.37 19.96
N THR A 142 -9.00 2.31 19.36
CA THR A 142 -7.82 2.36 18.47
C THR A 142 -7.98 1.42 17.29
N VAL A 143 -7.58 1.89 16.12
CA VAL A 143 -7.35 1.07 14.93
C VAL A 143 -5.87 0.75 14.85
N LEU A 144 -5.50 -0.49 15.13
CA LEU A 144 -4.16 -1.01 14.95
C LEU A 144 -4.03 -1.61 13.54
N LYS A 145 -3.11 -1.08 12.75
CA LYS A 145 -2.68 -1.70 11.50
C LYS A 145 -1.23 -2.15 11.61
N ALA A 146 -0.92 -3.32 11.09
CA ALA A 146 0.45 -3.84 11.10
C ALA A 146 0.78 -4.59 9.81
N ARG A 147 2.05 -4.58 9.44
CA ARG A 147 2.57 -5.18 8.23
C ARG A 147 3.98 -5.70 8.45
N ALA A 148 4.27 -6.91 7.98
CA ALA A 148 5.62 -7.45 7.94
C ALA A 148 6.34 -7.01 6.66
N ILE A 149 7.60 -6.64 6.79
CA ILE A 149 8.46 -6.25 5.66
C ILE A 149 9.81 -6.95 5.81
N ASP A 150 10.16 -7.78 4.82
CA ASP A 150 11.50 -8.32 4.59
C ASP A 150 12.12 -7.55 3.41
N THR A 151 13.35 -7.11 3.55
CA THR A 151 14.05 -6.31 2.53
C THR A 151 14.24 -7.02 1.18
N ASN A 152 14.11 -8.34 1.16
CA ASN A 152 14.29 -9.15 -0.06
C ASN A 152 12.96 -9.65 -0.65
N LYS A 153 11.82 -9.25 -0.07
CA LYS A 153 10.49 -9.66 -0.51
C LYS A 153 9.59 -8.45 -0.72
N LEU A 154 8.44 -8.69 -1.33
CA LEU A 154 7.36 -7.71 -1.31
C LEU A 154 6.84 -7.56 0.13
N PRO A 155 6.36 -6.37 0.52
CA PRO A 155 5.69 -6.19 1.80
C PRO A 155 4.53 -7.18 1.97
N GLY A 156 4.32 -7.67 3.18
CA GLY A 156 3.18 -8.53 3.52
C GLY A 156 1.84 -7.81 3.43
N GLU A 157 0.76 -8.54 3.59
CA GLU A 157 -0.58 -7.96 3.70
C GLU A 157 -0.70 -7.13 4.98
N ILE A 158 -1.57 -6.12 4.96
CA ILE A 158 -1.82 -5.28 6.12
C ILE A 158 -2.89 -5.97 6.99
N MET A 159 -2.49 -6.32 8.21
CA MET A 159 -3.43 -6.67 9.27
C MET A 159 -4.12 -5.40 9.77
N THR A 160 -5.42 -5.43 9.93
CA THR A 160 -6.21 -4.36 10.55
C THR A 160 -7.01 -4.95 11.70
N THR A 161 -6.97 -4.30 12.86
CA THR A 161 -7.71 -4.75 14.05
C THR A 161 -8.20 -3.53 14.85
N THR A 162 -9.50 -3.46 15.12
CA THR A 162 -10.11 -2.37 15.87
C THR A 162 -10.40 -2.81 17.31
N TYR A 163 -9.88 -2.07 18.28
CA TYR A 163 -10.14 -2.25 19.70
C TYR A 163 -11.02 -1.11 20.22
N PHE A 164 -12.25 -1.42 20.62
CA PHE A 164 -13.17 -0.48 21.24
C PHE A 164 -12.98 -0.55 22.76
N ILE A 165 -12.39 0.48 23.35
CA ILE A 165 -12.05 0.52 24.78
C ILE A 165 -13.11 1.31 25.55
N ASP A 166 -13.72 0.66 26.54
CA ASP A 166 -14.77 1.21 27.39
C ASP A 166 -16.00 1.74 26.63
N GLU A 167 -16.16 1.31 25.37
CA GLU A 167 -17.33 1.63 24.57
C GLU A 167 -18.51 0.70 24.90
N GLN A 168 -19.72 1.25 24.90
CA GLN A 168 -20.92 0.47 25.16
C GLN A 168 -21.46 -0.12 23.86
N ASN A 169 -21.58 -1.43 23.82
CA ASN A 169 -22.13 -2.15 22.68
C ASN A 169 -23.54 -2.69 22.99
N PHE A 170 -24.56 -2.12 22.37
CA PHE A 170 -25.95 -2.54 22.52
C PHE A 170 -26.53 -3.23 21.28
N VAL A 171 -25.79 -3.22 20.16
CA VAL A 171 -26.23 -3.76 18.87
C VAL A 171 -25.03 -4.41 18.16
N PRO A 172 -25.29 -5.34 17.21
CA PRO A 172 -24.23 -5.83 16.34
C PRO A 172 -23.51 -4.66 15.65
N THR A 173 -22.19 -4.66 15.70
CA THR A 173 -21.36 -3.55 15.21
C THR A 173 -20.52 -4.03 14.04
N ILE A 174 -20.45 -3.20 12.99
CA ILE A 174 -19.52 -3.38 11.87
C ILE A 174 -18.57 -2.20 11.88
N SER A 175 -17.29 -2.46 11.90
CA SER A 175 -16.23 -1.46 11.76
C SER A 175 -15.79 -1.35 10.31
N PHE A 176 -15.79 -0.12 9.78
CA PHE A 176 -15.21 0.20 8.47
C PHE A 176 -13.97 1.06 8.71
N VAL A 177 -12.82 0.52 8.32
CA VAL A 177 -11.54 1.19 8.47
C VAL A 177 -10.99 1.58 7.10
N ALA A 178 -10.77 2.88 6.91
CA ALA A 178 -10.12 3.44 5.73
C ALA A 178 -8.90 4.28 6.15
N GLU A 179 -8.03 4.57 5.21
CA GLU A 179 -6.91 5.47 5.47
C GLU A 179 -7.44 6.91 5.65
N PRO A 180 -6.98 7.66 6.68
CA PRO A 180 -7.49 9.01 6.97
C PRO A 180 -7.47 9.95 5.78
N GLU A 181 -6.40 9.88 4.94
CA GLU A 181 -6.26 10.70 3.74
C GLU A 181 -7.36 10.41 2.71
N THR A 182 -7.78 9.16 2.57
CA THR A 182 -8.86 8.79 1.63
C THR A 182 -10.24 9.26 2.09
N LEU A 183 -10.40 9.65 3.35
CA LEU A 183 -11.64 10.17 3.90
C LEU A 183 -11.73 11.71 3.81
N TRP A 184 -10.68 12.42 4.21
CA TRP A 184 -10.73 13.85 4.55
C TRP A 184 -9.79 14.76 3.75
N ASP A 185 -8.94 14.22 2.87
CA ASP A 185 -8.06 15.05 2.03
C ASP A 185 -8.87 15.94 1.07
N GLU A 186 -8.45 17.19 0.88
CA GLU A 186 -9.15 18.17 0.04
C GLU A 186 -9.31 17.71 -1.42
N ASP A 187 -8.33 16.96 -1.95
CA ASP A 187 -8.33 16.47 -3.33
C ASP A 187 -8.79 15.02 -3.46
N LEU A 188 -8.43 14.17 -2.50
CA LEU A 188 -8.61 12.72 -2.54
C LEU A 188 -9.74 12.21 -1.67
N GLY A 189 -10.06 12.92 -0.58
CA GLY A 189 -11.02 12.47 0.42
C GLY A 189 -12.45 12.36 -0.10
N ILE A 190 -13.13 11.25 0.20
CA ILE A 190 -14.51 11.01 -0.27
C ILE A 190 -15.51 11.95 0.37
N TYR A 191 -15.28 12.40 1.61
CA TYR A 191 -16.17 13.33 2.29
C TYR A 191 -16.05 14.76 1.78
N GLU A 192 -14.85 15.17 1.34
CA GLU A 192 -14.62 16.48 0.74
C GLU A 192 -15.02 16.52 -0.75
N ASN A 193 -15.08 15.37 -1.40
CA ASN A 193 -15.29 15.22 -2.84
C ASN A 193 -16.43 14.27 -3.20
N GLU A 194 -17.54 14.30 -2.46
CA GLU A 194 -18.68 13.39 -2.61
C GLU A 194 -19.25 13.31 -4.05
N TYR A 195 -19.09 14.40 -4.82
CA TYR A 195 -19.57 14.49 -6.20
C TYR A 195 -18.64 13.88 -7.24
N LYS A 196 -17.40 13.51 -6.85
CA LYS A 196 -16.40 12.93 -7.79
C LYS A 196 -16.57 11.41 -8.00
N GLN A 197 -17.53 10.76 -7.35
CA GLN A 197 -17.79 9.30 -7.46
C GLN A 197 -16.53 8.45 -7.30
N ARG A 198 -15.74 8.72 -6.28
CA ARG A 198 -14.52 7.98 -5.97
C ARG A 198 -14.82 6.73 -5.17
N GLU A 199 -14.04 5.70 -5.40
CA GLU A 199 -14.00 4.48 -4.60
C GLU A 199 -12.71 4.46 -3.78
N ILE A 200 -12.80 4.01 -2.54
CA ILE A 200 -11.64 3.85 -1.66
C ILE A 200 -11.61 2.42 -1.09
N PRO A 201 -10.41 1.86 -0.85
CA PRO A 201 -10.30 0.60 -0.14
C PRO A 201 -10.70 0.77 1.33
N VAL A 202 -11.42 -0.23 1.85
CA VAL A 202 -11.82 -0.29 3.26
C VAL A 202 -11.55 -1.69 3.81
N SER A 203 -11.13 -1.77 5.08
CA SER A 203 -11.15 -3.02 5.85
C SER A 203 -12.48 -3.10 6.60
N ILE A 204 -13.09 -4.28 6.64
CA ILE A 204 -14.39 -4.51 7.29
C ILE A 204 -14.18 -5.55 8.38
N GLU A 205 -14.61 -5.21 9.59
CA GLU A 205 -14.57 -6.09 10.76
C GLU A 205 -15.98 -6.18 11.39
N TYR A 206 -16.37 -7.35 11.88
CA TYR A 206 -17.70 -7.60 12.47
C TYR A 206 -17.62 -8.63 13.62
#